data_3da1aee3fda452ac824e7ca714dd1cd7
#
_entry.id   3da1aee3fda452ac824e7ca714dd1cd7
#
_cell.length_a   1.000
_cell.length_b   1.000
_cell.length_c   1.000
_cell.angle_alpha   90.00
_cell.angle_beta   90.00
_cell.angle_gamma   90.00
#
_symmetry.space_group_name_H-M   'P 1'
#
loop_
_entity.id
_entity.type
_entity.pdbx_description
1 polymer ?
#
loop_
_entity_poly.entity_id
_entity_poly.type
_entity_poly.pdbx_seq_one_letter_code
_entity_poly.pdbx_strand_id
1 'polypeptide(L)'
;MSFIPPSETDPVSESPAGPSPRHRTVGVRVGSIMVGGGAPIVVQSMTNTDTADVDATVAQVAALSRAGSEIVRITVDRDEAAAAVPKIRERLDRLGVDVPLVGDFHYIGHQLLADHPACAEALAKYRINPGNVGFKEKKDRQFGAIVEQAIRHGKAVRIGANWGSLDQELLTHLMNENAASANPRDMRWVTREAMIQSALLSAARAEEIGLGRDRIILSAKVSAVQDLIAVYQDLARRSDYAIHLGLTEAGMGTKGIVASSAAMGILLQQGIGDTIRYSLTPEPGGDRTVEVRTAQELLQTMGFRTFVPLVAACPGCGRTTSSVFQELARDIQTWISSSMPEWRRTHPGVENLNVAVMGCIVNGPGESKHANIGISLPGTGEQPAAPVFIDGRKAMTLRGPTLAQDFQKIVLDYIEKNYGQPGRDAAE
;
A
#
# COMPACT_ATOMS: atom_id res chain seq x y z
N MET A 1 -1.62 22.66 41.53
CA MET A 1 -1.09 21.44 40.89
C MET A 1 0.39 21.66 40.68
N SER A 2 1.22 20.91 41.42
CA SER A 2 2.69 20.99 41.25
C SER A 2 3.07 20.25 39.97
N PHE A 3 3.75 20.93 39.08
CA PHE A 3 4.39 20.36 37.90
C PHE A 3 5.44 19.36 38.36
N ILE A 4 5.36 18.10 37.93
CA ILE A 4 6.39 17.09 38.17
C ILE A 4 7.36 17.21 36.98
N PRO A 5 8.58 17.76 37.16
CA PRO A 5 9.56 17.78 36.11
C PRO A 5 10.02 16.35 35.78
N PRO A 6 10.40 16.04 34.53
CA PRO A 6 11.00 14.76 34.19
C PRO A 6 12.25 14.53 35.03
N SER A 7 12.47 13.28 35.48
CA SER A 7 13.66 12.92 36.25
C SER A 7 14.92 13.08 35.39
N GLU A 8 15.96 13.72 35.92
CA GLU A 8 17.24 13.98 35.21
C GLU A 8 18.10 12.72 34.97
N THR A 9 17.58 11.51 35.24
CA THR A 9 18.40 10.30 35.28
C THR A 9 18.36 9.39 34.08
N ASP A 10 17.52 9.68 33.06
CA ASP A 10 17.60 9.00 31.77
C ASP A 10 17.62 10.06 30.64
N PRO A 11 18.70 10.11 29.84
CA PRO A 11 18.57 10.78 28.56
C PRO A 11 17.57 9.96 27.76
N VAL A 12 16.30 10.40 27.77
CA VAL A 12 15.36 10.03 26.72
C VAL A 12 16.08 10.41 25.45
N SER A 13 16.63 9.43 24.74
CA SER A 13 17.21 9.68 23.43
C SER A 13 16.12 10.40 22.66
N GLU A 14 16.36 11.65 22.30
CA GLU A 14 15.49 12.43 21.41
C GLU A 14 15.49 11.74 20.04
N SER A 15 14.84 10.58 19.98
CA SER A 15 14.44 10.02 18.69
C SER A 15 13.45 11.03 18.14
N PRO A 16 13.71 11.66 17.00
CA PRO A 16 12.80 12.64 16.42
C PRO A 16 11.41 11.98 16.31
N ALA A 17 10.38 12.71 16.73
CA ALA A 17 9.01 12.23 16.60
C ALA A 17 8.73 11.95 15.11
N GLY A 18 8.34 10.72 14.78
CA GLY A 18 8.05 10.32 13.41
C GLY A 18 8.80 9.06 12.95
N PRO A 19 8.66 8.68 11.69
CA PRO A 19 9.37 7.53 11.14
C PRO A 19 10.88 7.79 11.00
N SER A 20 11.66 6.73 11.13
CA SER A 20 13.09 6.76 10.83
C SER A 20 13.34 7.18 9.38
N PRO A 21 14.50 7.78 9.07
CA PRO A 21 14.90 8.06 7.69
C PRO A 21 14.78 6.79 6.83
N ARG A 22 14.24 6.95 5.62
CA ARG A 22 14.04 5.81 4.73
C ARG A 22 15.34 5.13 4.37
N HIS A 23 15.35 3.81 4.42
CA HIS A 23 16.44 2.98 3.91
C HIS A 23 16.74 3.36 2.46
N ARG A 24 18.02 3.60 2.16
CA ARG A 24 18.45 3.97 0.81
C ARG A 24 18.41 2.74 -0.09
N THR A 25 17.56 2.77 -1.09
CA THR A 25 17.40 1.70 -2.08
C THR A 25 17.67 2.22 -3.48
N VAL A 26 18.05 1.31 -4.38
CA VAL A 26 18.15 1.61 -5.80
C VAL A 26 16.75 1.81 -6.38
N GLY A 27 16.54 2.90 -7.13
CA GLY A 27 15.27 3.18 -7.78
C GLY A 27 15.01 2.24 -8.96
N VAL A 28 13.83 1.65 -9.02
CA VAL A 28 13.40 0.73 -10.08
C VAL A 28 12.19 1.29 -10.81
N ARG A 29 12.30 1.49 -12.12
CA ARG A 29 11.18 1.94 -12.95
C ARG A 29 10.28 0.78 -13.33
N VAL A 30 8.98 0.93 -13.09
CA VAL A 30 7.92 -0.04 -13.47
C VAL A 30 6.88 0.71 -14.28
N GLY A 31 6.99 0.69 -15.59
CA GLY A 31 6.20 1.57 -16.47
C GLY A 31 6.47 3.04 -16.15
N SER A 32 5.43 3.79 -15.84
CA SER A 32 5.53 5.20 -15.41
C SER A 32 5.91 5.38 -13.94
N ILE A 33 5.87 4.32 -13.12
CA ILE A 33 6.03 4.37 -11.66
C ILE A 33 7.50 4.12 -11.27
N MET A 34 8.01 4.92 -10.32
CA MET A 34 9.31 4.70 -9.68
C MET A 34 9.10 4.01 -8.33
N VAL A 35 9.80 2.90 -8.09
CA VAL A 35 9.80 2.13 -6.84
C VAL A 35 11.19 2.22 -6.22
N GLY A 36 11.30 2.69 -4.98
CA GLY A 36 12.59 2.90 -4.32
C GLY A 36 13.31 4.17 -4.77
N GLY A 37 14.59 4.29 -4.48
CA GLY A 37 15.38 5.47 -4.83
C GLY A 37 14.88 6.77 -4.17
N GLY A 38 14.21 6.68 -3.02
CA GLY A 38 13.63 7.82 -2.34
C GLY A 38 12.25 8.27 -2.85
N ALA A 39 11.72 7.63 -3.90
CA ALA A 39 10.36 7.90 -4.41
C ALA A 39 9.27 7.57 -3.36
N PRO A 40 8.06 8.13 -3.47
CA PRO A 40 6.94 7.80 -2.58
C PRO A 40 6.67 6.29 -2.52
N ILE A 41 6.24 5.79 -1.36
CA ILE A 41 5.89 4.37 -1.17
C ILE A 41 4.70 4.02 -2.07
N VAL A 42 4.88 3.03 -2.93
CA VAL A 42 3.93 2.65 -3.98
C VAL A 42 2.89 1.66 -3.46
N VAL A 43 1.61 1.92 -3.74
CA VAL A 43 0.50 1.00 -3.46
C VAL A 43 0.30 0.06 -4.64
N GLN A 44 0.51 -1.23 -4.42
CA GLN A 44 0.28 -2.28 -5.41
C GLN A 44 -0.91 -3.15 -5.01
N SER A 45 -1.65 -3.65 -6.00
CA SER A 45 -2.73 -4.62 -5.83
C SER A 45 -2.58 -5.83 -6.75
N MET A 46 -3.54 -6.74 -6.69
CA MET A 46 -3.61 -7.93 -7.54
C MET A 46 -5.05 -8.30 -7.83
N THR A 47 -5.33 -8.71 -9.06
CA THR A 47 -6.61 -9.29 -9.43
C THR A 47 -6.80 -10.70 -8.84
N ASN A 48 -8.04 -11.12 -8.72
CA ASN A 48 -8.42 -12.51 -8.43
C ASN A 48 -9.34 -13.10 -9.51
N THR A 49 -9.45 -12.42 -10.65
CA THR A 49 -10.12 -12.93 -11.84
C THR A 49 -9.24 -13.98 -12.54
N ASP A 50 -9.86 -14.86 -13.32
CA ASP A 50 -9.13 -15.62 -14.31
C ASP A 50 -8.62 -14.65 -15.40
N THR A 51 -7.30 -14.60 -15.59
CA THR A 51 -6.70 -13.65 -16.55
C THR A 51 -7.10 -13.98 -18.00
N ALA A 52 -7.46 -15.22 -18.32
CA ALA A 52 -8.00 -15.57 -19.62
C ALA A 52 -9.39 -14.95 -19.90
N ASP A 53 -10.15 -14.60 -18.85
CA ASP A 53 -11.34 -13.76 -18.95
C ASP A 53 -10.93 -12.30 -19.02
N VAL A 54 -10.80 -11.82 -20.27
CA VAL A 54 -10.36 -10.45 -20.57
C VAL A 54 -11.33 -9.41 -19.98
N ASP A 55 -12.64 -9.64 -20.08
CA ASP A 55 -13.66 -8.69 -19.65
C ASP A 55 -13.65 -8.52 -18.12
N ALA A 56 -13.67 -9.62 -17.38
CA ALA A 56 -13.61 -9.59 -15.93
C ALA A 56 -12.29 -8.99 -15.43
N THR A 57 -11.16 -9.32 -16.06
CA THR A 57 -9.85 -8.81 -15.66
C THR A 57 -9.71 -7.33 -15.94
N VAL A 58 -10.14 -6.83 -17.11
CA VAL A 58 -10.16 -5.40 -17.43
C VAL A 58 -11.02 -4.62 -16.43
N ALA A 59 -12.23 -5.11 -16.15
CA ALA A 59 -13.14 -4.47 -15.20
C ALA A 59 -12.49 -4.37 -13.79
N GLN A 60 -11.85 -5.43 -13.32
CA GLN A 60 -11.23 -5.46 -12.00
C GLN A 60 -9.96 -4.60 -11.95
N VAL A 61 -9.09 -4.62 -12.97
CA VAL A 61 -7.90 -3.75 -13.06
C VAL A 61 -8.32 -2.28 -13.05
N ALA A 62 -9.35 -1.92 -13.84
CA ALA A 62 -9.86 -0.55 -13.88
C ALA A 62 -10.45 -0.12 -12.53
N ALA A 63 -11.14 -1.02 -11.81
CA ALA A 63 -11.64 -0.74 -10.46
C ALA A 63 -10.50 -0.52 -9.46
N LEU A 64 -9.47 -1.36 -9.47
CA LEU A 64 -8.28 -1.24 -8.63
C LEU A 64 -7.51 0.05 -8.91
N SER A 65 -7.34 0.41 -10.19
CA SER A 65 -6.70 1.66 -10.60
C SER A 65 -7.49 2.89 -10.13
N ARG A 66 -8.82 2.89 -10.31
CA ARG A 66 -9.68 3.97 -9.80
C ARG A 66 -9.64 4.11 -8.28
N ALA A 67 -9.48 3.00 -7.57
CA ALA A 67 -9.28 3.03 -6.11
C ALA A 67 -7.90 3.59 -5.71
N GLY A 68 -6.98 3.79 -6.67
CA GLY A 68 -5.66 4.36 -6.47
C GLY A 68 -4.53 3.33 -6.36
N SER A 69 -4.73 2.11 -6.87
CA SER A 69 -3.61 1.19 -7.09
C SER A 69 -2.70 1.71 -8.19
N GLU A 70 -1.43 1.87 -7.87
CA GLU A 70 -0.43 2.44 -8.78
C GLU A 70 0.25 1.36 -9.64
N ILE A 71 0.16 0.11 -9.25
CA ILE A 71 0.63 -1.07 -10.00
C ILE A 71 -0.36 -2.20 -9.75
N VAL A 72 -0.80 -2.89 -10.80
CA VAL A 72 -1.71 -4.03 -10.67
C VAL A 72 -1.05 -5.31 -11.17
N ARG A 73 -1.09 -6.37 -10.36
CA ARG A 73 -0.57 -7.68 -10.72
C ARG A 73 -1.71 -8.60 -11.19
N ILE A 74 -1.47 -9.31 -12.27
CA ILE A 74 -2.33 -10.35 -12.85
C ILE A 74 -1.58 -11.68 -12.88
N THR A 75 -2.28 -12.79 -12.77
CA THR A 75 -1.69 -14.13 -12.85
C THR A 75 -1.48 -14.53 -14.32
N VAL A 76 -0.31 -15.05 -14.67
CA VAL A 76 -0.01 -15.57 -16.01
C VAL A 76 0.55 -16.98 -15.85
N ASP A 77 -0.34 -17.96 -15.84
CA ASP A 77 -0.08 -19.34 -15.45
C ASP A 77 -0.23 -20.37 -16.58
N ARG A 78 -0.80 -19.98 -17.70
CA ARG A 78 -1.06 -20.81 -18.88
C ARG A 78 -1.18 -19.99 -20.18
N ASP A 79 -1.21 -20.66 -21.31
CA ASP A 79 -1.21 -20.04 -22.64
C ASP A 79 -2.39 -19.09 -22.88
N GLU A 80 -3.61 -19.45 -22.44
CA GLU A 80 -4.79 -18.61 -22.60
C GLU A 80 -4.66 -17.33 -21.79
N ALA A 81 -4.09 -17.38 -20.58
CA ALA A 81 -3.82 -16.22 -19.77
C ALA A 81 -2.76 -15.33 -20.43
N ALA A 82 -1.66 -15.90 -20.94
CA ALA A 82 -0.63 -15.16 -21.65
C ALA A 82 -1.17 -14.50 -22.93
N ALA A 83 -1.98 -15.20 -23.71
CA ALA A 83 -2.62 -14.67 -24.91
C ALA A 83 -3.65 -13.55 -24.64
N ALA A 84 -4.21 -13.52 -23.42
CA ALA A 84 -5.17 -12.50 -22.99
C ALA A 84 -4.50 -11.16 -22.60
N VAL A 85 -3.27 -11.19 -22.10
CA VAL A 85 -2.57 -10.00 -21.55
C VAL A 85 -2.51 -8.83 -22.56
N PRO A 86 -2.12 -8.99 -23.84
CA PRO A 86 -2.10 -7.89 -24.79
C PRO A 86 -3.49 -7.28 -25.00
N LYS A 87 -4.54 -8.12 -25.05
CA LYS A 87 -5.93 -7.67 -25.19
C LYS A 87 -6.42 -6.89 -23.99
N ILE A 88 -6.01 -7.33 -22.78
CA ILE A 88 -6.29 -6.62 -21.53
C ILE A 88 -5.64 -5.24 -21.57
N ARG A 89 -4.35 -5.14 -21.95
CA ARG A 89 -3.65 -3.86 -22.04
C ARG A 89 -4.31 -2.91 -23.04
N GLU A 90 -4.60 -3.40 -24.24
CA GLU A 90 -5.26 -2.60 -25.28
C GLU A 90 -6.62 -2.04 -24.82
N ARG A 91 -7.42 -2.86 -24.13
CA ARG A 91 -8.72 -2.40 -23.62
C ARG A 91 -8.59 -1.38 -22.49
N LEU A 92 -7.61 -1.57 -21.58
CA LEU A 92 -7.31 -0.61 -20.54
C LEU A 92 -6.86 0.73 -21.12
N ASP A 93 -6.04 0.70 -22.19
CA ASP A 93 -5.59 1.90 -22.89
C ASP A 93 -6.77 2.66 -23.52
N ARG A 94 -7.72 1.95 -24.14
CA ARG A 94 -8.97 2.56 -24.66
C ARG A 94 -9.84 3.18 -23.56
N LEU A 95 -9.76 2.67 -22.33
CA LEU A 95 -10.46 3.22 -21.16
C LEU A 95 -9.67 4.36 -20.48
N GLY A 96 -8.49 4.72 -20.98
CA GLY A 96 -7.61 5.71 -20.36
C GLY A 96 -7.01 5.22 -19.01
N VAL A 97 -6.90 3.92 -18.82
CA VAL A 97 -6.33 3.30 -17.62
C VAL A 97 -4.90 2.87 -17.94
N ASP A 98 -3.93 3.70 -17.57
CA ASP A 98 -2.50 3.54 -17.88
C ASP A 98 -1.70 2.79 -16.78
N VAL A 99 -2.40 2.24 -15.78
CA VAL A 99 -1.76 1.52 -14.66
C VAL A 99 -0.83 0.40 -15.16
N PRO A 100 0.44 0.35 -14.71
CA PRO A 100 1.38 -0.70 -15.09
C PRO A 100 0.90 -2.08 -14.64
N LEU A 101 0.94 -3.05 -15.56
CA LEU A 101 0.61 -4.45 -15.30
C LEU A 101 1.85 -5.26 -14.93
N VAL A 102 1.71 -6.15 -13.95
CA VAL A 102 2.76 -7.10 -13.53
C VAL A 102 2.28 -8.51 -13.79
N GLY A 103 3.04 -9.28 -14.56
CA GLY A 103 2.77 -10.72 -14.74
C GLY A 103 3.33 -11.51 -13.58
N ASP A 104 2.47 -12.35 -12.98
CA ASP A 104 2.86 -13.29 -11.92
C ASP A 104 3.11 -14.65 -12.54
N PHE A 105 4.40 -15.04 -12.66
CA PHE A 105 4.85 -16.26 -13.33
C PHE A 105 5.27 -17.32 -12.32
N HIS A 106 4.88 -18.54 -12.59
CA HIS A 106 5.24 -19.75 -11.86
C HIS A 106 5.64 -20.84 -12.86
N TYR A 107 6.34 -21.89 -12.45
CA TYR A 107 6.72 -23.11 -13.19
C TYR A 107 7.06 -22.93 -14.67
N ILE A 108 6.07 -22.72 -15.54
CA ILE A 108 6.21 -22.59 -16.99
C ILE A 108 6.36 -21.15 -17.48
N GLY A 109 6.51 -20.18 -16.57
CA GLY A 109 6.59 -18.76 -16.91
C GLY A 109 7.68 -18.42 -17.95
N HIS A 110 8.79 -19.16 -17.96
CA HIS A 110 9.84 -19.04 -18.96
C HIS A 110 9.38 -19.41 -20.38
N GLN A 111 8.51 -20.42 -20.51
CA GLN A 111 7.89 -20.81 -21.79
C GLN A 111 6.86 -19.77 -22.22
N LEU A 112 5.95 -19.38 -21.32
CA LEU A 112 4.91 -18.39 -21.61
C LEU A 112 5.49 -17.06 -22.11
N LEU A 113 6.59 -16.59 -21.52
CA LEU A 113 7.24 -15.35 -21.99
C LEU A 113 7.96 -15.54 -23.35
N ALA A 114 8.47 -16.73 -23.66
CA ALA A 114 9.09 -17.01 -24.93
C ALA A 114 8.08 -17.21 -26.07
N ASP A 115 6.99 -17.94 -25.79
CA ASP A 115 5.98 -18.31 -26.77
C ASP A 115 4.96 -17.16 -27.03
N HIS A 116 4.82 -16.23 -26.06
CA HIS A 116 3.92 -15.07 -26.15
C HIS A 116 4.67 -13.73 -26.01
N PRO A 117 5.47 -13.31 -27.01
CA PRO A 117 6.25 -12.06 -26.93
C PRO A 117 5.38 -10.82 -26.73
N ALA A 118 4.16 -10.80 -27.27
CA ALA A 118 3.22 -9.70 -27.03
C ALA A 118 2.77 -9.59 -25.56
N CYS A 119 2.70 -10.72 -24.82
CA CYS A 119 2.48 -10.71 -23.38
C CYS A 119 3.69 -10.11 -22.65
N ALA A 120 4.91 -10.52 -23.03
CA ALA A 120 6.13 -9.98 -22.46
C ALA A 120 6.24 -8.46 -22.64
N GLU A 121 5.87 -7.94 -23.82
CA GLU A 121 5.86 -6.51 -24.14
C GLU A 121 4.80 -5.72 -23.37
N ALA A 122 3.59 -6.25 -23.25
CA ALA A 122 2.46 -5.58 -22.62
C ALA A 122 2.62 -5.41 -21.09
N LEU A 123 3.45 -6.25 -20.46
CA LEU A 123 3.74 -6.19 -19.04
C LEU A 123 4.84 -5.16 -18.72
N ALA A 124 4.71 -4.46 -17.61
CA ALA A 124 5.72 -3.51 -17.13
C ALA A 124 6.77 -4.17 -16.20
N LYS A 125 6.40 -5.29 -15.57
CA LYS A 125 7.26 -6.03 -14.63
C LYS A 125 6.89 -7.52 -14.61
N TYR A 126 7.88 -8.37 -14.40
CA TYR A 126 7.66 -9.80 -14.15
C TYR A 126 7.87 -10.12 -12.67
N ARG A 127 6.98 -10.91 -12.09
CA ARG A 127 7.20 -11.49 -10.76
C ARG A 127 7.63 -12.94 -10.91
N ILE A 128 8.75 -13.27 -10.30
CA ILE A 128 9.32 -14.61 -10.24
C ILE A 128 9.35 -15.06 -8.78
N ASN A 129 8.89 -16.29 -8.53
CA ASN A 129 9.11 -16.95 -7.24
C ASN A 129 10.26 -17.96 -7.39
N PRO A 130 11.41 -17.73 -6.76
CA PRO A 130 12.56 -18.62 -6.91
C PRO A 130 12.29 -20.09 -6.53
N GLY A 131 11.36 -20.33 -5.60
CA GLY A 131 10.95 -21.66 -5.21
C GLY A 131 10.03 -22.38 -6.20
N ASN A 132 9.50 -21.67 -7.21
CA ASN A 132 8.50 -22.20 -8.16
C ASN A 132 8.93 -22.08 -9.62
N VAL A 133 10.24 -22.02 -9.92
CA VAL A 133 10.76 -21.94 -11.30
C VAL A 133 11.45 -23.22 -11.77
N GLY A 134 11.18 -24.35 -11.16
CA GLY A 134 11.78 -25.63 -11.50
C GLY A 134 12.50 -26.29 -10.33
N PHE A 135 13.07 -27.47 -10.57
CA PHE A 135 13.78 -28.26 -9.57
C PHE A 135 15.20 -28.57 -10.04
N LYS A 136 16.16 -28.57 -9.13
CA LYS A 136 17.58 -28.88 -9.38
C LYS A 136 18.17 -28.01 -10.51
N GLU A 137 18.93 -28.60 -11.40
CA GLU A 137 19.56 -27.91 -12.53
C GLU A 137 18.59 -27.19 -13.46
N LYS A 138 17.31 -27.63 -13.54
CA LYS A 138 16.29 -26.94 -14.33
C LYS A 138 15.91 -25.60 -13.74
N LYS A 139 16.02 -25.42 -12.41
CA LYS A 139 15.66 -24.20 -11.71
C LYS A 139 16.48 -23.01 -12.22
N ASP A 140 17.79 -23.11 -12.22
CA ASP A 140 18.68 -22.02 -12.66
C ASP A 140 18.43 -21.65 -14.13
N ARG A 141 18.30 -22.66 -15.01
CA ARG A 141 18.01 -22.43 -16.43
C ARG A 141 16.65 -21.75 -16.67
N GLN A 142 15.61 -22.15 -15.95
CA GLN A 142 14.28 -21.58 -16.12
C GLN A 142 14.21 -20.16 -15.52
N PHE A 143 14.84 -19.94 -14.38
CA PHE A 143 15.00 -18.61 -13.80
C PHE A 143 15.76 -17.68 -14.76
N GLY A 144 16.92 -18.14 -15.28
CA GLY A 144 17.71 -17.41 -16.23
C GLY A 144 16.93 -17.02 -17.48
N ALA A 145 16.17 -17.94 -18.06
CA ALA A 145 15.33 -17.66 -19.22
C ALA A 145 14.30 -16.55 -19.00
N ILE A 146 13.66 -16.48 -17.80
CA ILE A 146 12.76 -15.37 -17.47
C ILE A 146 13.54 -14.05 -17.35
N VAL A 147 14.72 -14.08 -16.72
CA VAL A 147 15.57 -12.88 -16.56
C VAL A 147 16.03 -12.38 -17.93
N GLU A 148 16.42 -13.27 -18.85
CA GLU A 148 16.79 -12.92 -20.23
C GLU A 148 15.64 -12.26 -20.99
N GLN A 149 14.40 -12.73 -20.81
CA GLN A 149 13.22 -12.06 -21.38
C GLN A 149 13.02 -10.67 -20.76
N ALA A 150 13.25 -10.50 -19.46
CA ALA A 150 13.20 -9.19 -18.82
C ALA A 150 14.25 -8.23 -19.38
N ILE A 151 15.46 -8.70 -19.61
CA ILE A 151 16.54 -7.91 -20.25
C ILE A 151 16.14 -7.53 -21.67
N ARG A 152 15.71 -8.50 -22.48
CA ARG A 152 15.30 -8.30 -23.88
C ARG A 152 14.20 -7.25 -24.04
N HIS A 153 13.18 -7.29 -23.19
CA HIS A 153 12.04 -6.39 -23.23
C HIS A 153 12.19 -5.15 -22.34
N GLY A 154 13.34 -4.96 -21.69
CA GLY A 154 13.61 -3.80 -20.84
C GLY A 154 12.74 -3.73 -19.58
N LYS A 155 12.32 -4.88 -19.03
CA LYS A 155 11.36 -4.93 -17.91
C LYS A 155 12.08 -5.09 -16.57
N ALA A 156 11.43 -4.58 -15.51
CA ALA A 156 11.83 -4.87 -14.15
C ALA A 156 11.40 -6.28 -13.73
N VAL A 157 12.11 -6.83 -12.75
CA VAL A 157 11.79 -8.14 -12.15
C VAL A 157 11.57 -7.96 -10.65
N ARG A 158 10.50 -8.56 -10.12
CA ARG A 158 10.39 -8.76 -8.68
C ARG A 158 10.68 -10.21 -8.33
N ILE A 159 11.77 -10.42 -7.61
CA ILE A 159 12.13 -11.71 -7.02
C ILE A 159 11.36 -11.83 -5.72
N GLY A 160 10.41 -12.76 -5.71
CA GLY A 160 9.43 -12.89 -4.62
C GLY A 160 9.51 -14.22 -3.92
N ALA A 161 10.45 -14.36 -2.98
CA ALA A 161 10.49 -15.51 -2.09
C ALA A 161 9.24 -15.57 -1.21
N ASN A 162 8.74 -16.76 -0.96
CA ASN A 162 7.56 -17.02 -0.15
C ASN A 162 7.82 -18.24 0.74
N TRP A 163 7.51 -18.11 2.02
CA TRP A 163 7.68 -19.17 3.01
C TRP A 163 7.05 -20.51 2.59
N GLY A 164 5.82 -20.47 2.07
CA GLY A 164 5.09 -21.68 1.66
C GLY A 164 5.68 -22.41 0.44
N SER A 165 6.63 -21.78 -0.27
CA SER A 165 7.29 -22.32 -1.44
C SER A 165 8.80 -22.07 -1.41
N LEU A 166 9.40 -22.18 -0.23
CA LEU A 166 10.81 -22.03 -0.02
C LEU A 166 11.60 -23.18 -0.68
N ASP A 167 12.78 -22.84 -1.21
CA ASP A 167 13.71 -23.80 -1.76
C ASP A 167 14.17 -24.82 -0.72
N GLN A 168 13.76 -26.07 -0.89
CA GLN A 168 14.05 -27.14 0.06
C GLN A 168 15.52 -27.57 0.07
N GLU A 169 16.22 -27.40 -1.04
CA GLU A 169 17.67 -27.72 -1.13
C GLU A 169 18.48 -26.69 -0.32
N LEU A 170 18.17 -25.40 -0.49
CA LEU A 170 18.76 -24.33 0.29
C LEU A 170 18.45 -24.49 1.78
N LEU A 171 17.20 -24.77 2.12
CA LEU A 171 16.80 -24.96 3.52
C LEU A 171 17.57 -26.14 4.14
N THR A 172 17.65 -27.29 3.45
CA THR A 172 18.35 -28.48 3.92
C THR A 172 19.85 -28.20 4.11
N HIS A 173 20.46 -27.47 3.17
CA HIS A 173 21.86 -27.06 3.27
C HIS A 173 22.11 -26.23 4.53
N LEU A 174 21.33 -25.19 4.76
CA LEU A 174 21.43 -24.33 5.92
C LEU A 174 21.13 -25.05 7.25
N MET A 175 20.22 -26.03 7.24
CA MET A 175 19.98 -26.89 8.41
C MET A 175 21.22 -27.72 8.77
N ASN A 176 21.87 -28.31 7.78
CA ASN A 176 23.09 -29.10 7.98
C ASN A 176 24.25 -28.25 8.48
N GLU A 177 24.47 -27.08 7.89
CA GLU A 177 25.47 -26.11 8.35
C GLU A 177 25.21 -25.66 9.79
N ASN A 178 23.94 -25.33 10.10
CA ASN A 178 23.53 -24.93 11.43
C ASN A 178 23.76 -26.04 12.46
N ALA A 179 23.43 -27.29 12.12
CA ALA A 179 23.65 -28.44 12.99
C ALA A 179 25.14 -28.73 13.27
N ALA A 180 26.00 -28.44 12.30
CA ALA A 180 27.47 -28.56 12.44
C ALA A 180 28.12 -27.35 13.16
N SER A 181 27.38 -26.30 13.42
CA SER A 181 27.87 -25.09 14.09
C SER A 181 28.12 -25.32 15.57
N ALA A 182 29.10 -24.62 16.15
CA ALA A 182 29.38 -24.63 17.59
C ALA A 182 28.23 -24.08 18.44
N ASN A 183 27.38 -23.22 17.87
CA ASN A 183 26.22 -22.62 18.52
C ASN A 183 24.98 -22.71 17.59
N PRO A 184 24.35 -23.87 17.47
CA PRO A 184 23.19 -24.06 16.58
C PRO A 184 22.05 -23.12 16.95
N ARG A 185 21.46 -22.48 15.96
CA ARG A 185 20.26 -21.65 16.09
C ARG A 185 19.00 -22.51 15.99
N ASP A 186 17.88 -21.97 16.47
CA ASP A 186 16.58 -22.64 16.31
C ASP A 186 16.13 -22.73 14.84
N MET A 187 15.22 -23.66 14.59
CA MET A 187 14.69 -23.91 13.24
C MET A 187 14.04 -22.68 12.62
N ARG A 188 13.42 -21.83 13.44
CA ARG A 188 12.76 -20.60 13.00
C ARG A 188 13.78 -19.60 12.43
N TRP A 189 14.93 -19.49 13.08
CA TRP A 189 16.03 -18.67 12.58
C TRP A 189 16.57 -19.20 11.25
N VAL A 190 16.81 -20.53 11.15
CA VAL A 190 17.31 -21.15 9.91
C VAL A 190 16.34 -20.91 8.75
N THR A 191 15.05 -21.01 8.98
CA THR A 191 14.05 -20.79 7.94
C THR A 191 14.00 -19.32 7.50
N ARG A 192 14.11 -18.36 8.44
CA ARG A 192 14.24 -16.93 8.08
C ARG A 192 15.48 -16.66 7.25
N GLU A 193 16.62 -17.23 7.64
CA GLU A 193 17.86 -17.12 6.89
C GLU A 193 17.72 -17.70 5.47
N ALA A 194 17.10 -18.85 5.33
CA ALA A 194 16.82 -19.45 4.03
C ALA A 194 15.95 -18.54 3.13
N MET A 195 14.97 -17.86 3.71
CA MET A 195 14.14 -16.87 3.00
C MET A 195 14.96 -15.69 2.48
N ILE A 196 15.83 -15.15 3.31
CA ILE A 196 16.69 -14.01 2.96
C ILE A 196 17.70 -14.43 1.90
N GLN A 197 18.39 -15.55 2.10
CA GLN A 197 19.37 -16.05 1.15
C GLN A 197 18.71 -16.41 -0.20
N SER A 198 17.54 -17.02 -0.21
CA SER A 198 16.80 -17.29 -1.45
C SER A 198 16.55 -16.03 -2.27
N ALA A 199 16.20 -14.91 -1.63
CA ALA A 199 16.02 -13.65 -2.32
C ALA A 199 17.33 -13.05 -2.81
N LEU A 200 18.37 -12.99 -1.96
CA LEU A 200 19.67 -12.38 -2.27
C LEU A 200 20.45 -13.16 -3.33
N LEU A 201 20.51 -14.50 -3.22
CA LEU A 201 21.19 -15.34 -4.20
C LEU A 201 20.53 -15.29 -5.57
N SER A 202 19.19 -15.22 -5.59
CA SER A 202 18.46 -15.05 -6.85
C SER A 202 18.67 -13.67 -7.47
N ALA A 203 18.82 -12.61 -6.65
CA ALA A 203 19.14 -11.29 -7.15
C ALA A 203 20.57 -11.25 -7.73
N ALA A 204 21.56 -11.79 -7.01
CA ALA A 204 22.92 -11.92 -7.50
C ALA A 204 22.97 -12.69 -8.82
N ARG A 205 22.21 -13.80 -8.92
CA ARG A 205 22.13 -14.57 -10.16
C ARG A 205 21.52 -13.77 -11.32
N ALA A 206 20.50 -12.96 -11.05
CA ALA A 206 19.92 -12.08 -12.07
C ALA A 206 20.92 -11.03 -12.56
N GLU A 207 21.76 -10.46 -11.66
CA GLU A 207 22.83 -9.54 -12.04
C GLU A 207 23.92 -10.24 -12.88
N GLU A 208 24.32 -11.47 -12.53
CA GLU A 208 25.27 -12.27 -13.31
C GLU A 208 24.79 -12.51 -14.75
N ILE A 209 23.48 -12.69 -14.95
CA ILE A 209 22.86 -12.84 -16.28
C ILE A 209 22.86 -11.50 -17.04
N GLY A 210 23.00 -10.36 -16.34
CA GLY A 210 23.06 -9.03 -16.92
C GLY A 210 21.87 -8.13 -16.63
N LEU A 211 20.97 -8.51 -15.69
CA LEU A 211 19.89 -7.62 -15.25
C LEU A 211 20.44 -6.58 -14.28
N GLY A 212 20.32 -5.29 -14.59
CA GLY A 212 20.79 -4.22 -13.72
C GLY A 212 20.03 -4.16 -12.38
N ARG A 213 20.72 -3.74 -11.31
CA ARG A 213 20.11 -3.54 -9.98
C ARG A 213 18.92 -2.60 -9.99
N ASP A 214 18.94 -1.63 -10.88
CA ASP A 214 17.85 -0.67 -11.15
C ASP A 214 16.59 -1.30 -11.78
N ARG A 215 16.60 -2.62 -11.96
CA ARG A 215 15.49 -3.43 -12.46
C ARG A 215 15.08 -4.56 -11.52
N ILE A 216 15.66 -4.64 -10.33
CA ILE A 216 15.40 -5.71 -9.36
C ILE A 216 14.66 -5.16 -8.14
N ILE A 217 13.52 -5.78 -7.81
CA ILE A 217 12.77 -5.54 -6.58
C ILE A 217 12.74 -6.85 -5.79
N LEU A 218 12.98 -6.80 -4.48
CA LEU A 218 12.95 -7.97 -3.62
C LEU A 218 11.69 -8.03 -2.75
N SER A 219 11.24 -9.24 -2.47
CA SER A 219 10.28 -9.52 -1.40
C SER A 219 10.51 -10.92 -0.81
N ALA A 220 10.39 -11.03 0.50
CA ALA A 220 10.54 -12.26 1.28
C ALA A 220 9.34 -12.39 2.23
N LYS A 221 8.24 -12.96 1.73
CA LYS A 221 6.95 -12.97 2.43
C LYS A 221 6.78 -14.17 3.32
N VAL A 222 6.39 -13.91 4.56
CA VAL A 222 6.00 -14.90 5.56
C VAL A 222 4.61 -14.57 6.12
N SER A 223 3.97 -15.52 6.82
CA SER A 223 2.62 -15.37 7.36
C SER A 223 2.56 -14.87 8.81
N ALA A 224 3.68 -14.92 9.53
CA ALA A 224 3.77 -14.45 10.92
C ALA A 224 4.37 -13.03 10.98
N VAL A 225 3.71 -12.13 11.71
CA VAL A 225 4.10 -10.71 11.84
C VAL A 225 5.54 -10.55 12.31
N GLN A 226 5.93 -11.24 13.40
CA GLN A 226 7.26 -11.09 13.99
C GLN A 226 8.37 -11.65 13.08
N ASP A 227 8.10 -12.72 12.34
CA ASP A 227 9.05 -13.27 11.37
C ASP A 227 9.19 -12.32 10.17
N LEU A 228 8.09 -11.72 9.71
CA LEU A 228 8.14 -10.75 8.62
C LEU A 228 9.03 -9.56 8.98
N ILE A 229 8.84 -9.00 10.18
CA ILE A 229 9.66 -7.89 10.67
C ILE A 229 11.14 -8.28 10.70
N ALA A 230 11.48 -9.42 11.30
CA ALA A 230 12.86 -9.88 11.41
C ALA A 230 13.49 -10.13 10.02
N VAL A 231 12.76 -10.76 9.09
CA VAL A 231 13.24 -11.03 7.73
C VAL A 231 13.55 -9.73 6.97
N TYR A 232 12.63 -8.76 7.00
CA TYR A 232 12.85 -7.53 6.25
C TYR A 232 13.85 -6.57 6.90
N GLN A 233 13.98 -6.56 8.23
CA GLN A 233 15.05 -5.84 8.92
C GLN A 233 16.42 -6.37 8.48
N ASP A 234 16.56 -7.69 8.37
CA ASP A 234 17.80 -8.31 7.98
C ASP A 234 18.08 -8.16 6.48
N LEU A 235 17.06 -8.31 5.63
CA LEU A 235 17.15 -8.07 4.20
C LEU A 235 17.60 -6.63 3.88
N ALA A 236 17.02 -5.63 4.57
CA ALA A 236 17.40 -4.23 4.42
C ALA A 236 18.84 -3.95 4.87
N ARG A 237 19.33 -4.61 5.93
CA ARG A 237 20.73 -4.47 6.36
C ARG A 237 21.73 -5.06 5.37
N ARG A 238 21.33 -6.09 4.61
CA ARG A 238 22.21 -6.84 3.69
C ARG A 238 22.14 -6.37 2.25
N SER A 239 21.20 -5.49 1.89
CA SER A 239 21.04 -5.08 0.50
C SER A 239 20.43 -3.68 0.37
N ASP A 240 20.64 -3.08 -0.80
CA ASP A 240 20.06 -1.80 -1.23
C ASP A 240 19.04 -1.97 -2.37
N TYR A 241 18.58 -3.18 -2.64
CA TYR A 241 17.48 -3.39 -3.60
C TYR A 241 16.19 -2.78 -3.11
N ALA A 242 15.37 -2.29 -4.05
CA ALA A 242 14.01 -1.85 -3.73
C ALA A 242 13.20 -3.00 -3.09
N ILE A 243 12.47 -2.69 -2.02
CA ILE A 243 11.79 -3.67 -1.17
C ILE A 243 10.27 -3.58 -1.33
N HIS A 244 9.64 -4.72 -1.65
CA HIS A 244 8.20 -4.88 -1.66
C HIS A 244 7.70 -5.58 -0.40
N LEU A 245 6.98 -4.86 0.45
CA LEU A 245 6.40 -5.38 1.68
C LEU A 245 5.03 -6.05 1.45
N GLY A 246 4.73 -7.02 2.28
CA GLY A 246 3.41 -7.63 2.38
C GLY A 246 3.44 -8.91 3.19
N LEU A 247 2.46 -9.08 4.06
CA LEU A 247 2.21 -10.32 4.77
C LEU A 247 1.50 -11.29 3.82
N THR A 248 1.94 -12.56 3.77
CA THR A 248 1.21 -13.58 3.02
C THR A 248 0.19 -14.27 3.94
N GLU A 249 -0.94 -14.72 3.37
CA GLU A 249 -1.96 -15.47 4.12
C GLU A 249 -2.43 -14.75 5.38
N ALA A 250 -2.61 -13.43 5.27
CA ALA A 250 -2.97 -12.58 6.40
C ALA A 250 -4.35 -12.95 7.01
N GLY A 251 -5.24 -13.51 6.19
CA GLY A 251 -6.61 -13.88 6.55
C GLY A 251 -7.66 -12.88 6.08
N MET A 252 -8.89 -13.08 6.54
CA MET A 252 -10.06 -12.30 6.15
C MET A 252 -10.29 -11.12 7.10
N GLY A 253 -10.99 -10.11 6.61
CA GLY A 253 -11.57 -9.02 7.39
C GLY A 253 -10.58 -8.35 8.34
N THR A 254 -11.04 -8.03 9.54
CA THR A 254 -10.27 -7.32 10.58
C THR A 254 -8.96 -8.02 10.93
N LYS A 255 -8.95 -9.36 11.03
CA LYS A 255 -7.72 -10.12 11.36
C LYS A 255 -6.63 -9.90 10.33
N GLY A 256 -6.98 -9.98 9.04
CA GLY A 256 -6.03 -9.76 7.94
C GLY A 256 -5.52 -8.31 7.88
N ILE A 257 -6.42 -7.36 8.09
CA ILE A 257 -6.08 -5.92 8.13
C ILE A 257 -5.12 -5.64 9.28
N VAL A 258 -5.46 -6.05 10.50
CA VAL A 258 -4.64 -5.79 11.70
C VAL A 258 -3.25 -6.43 11.56
N ALA A 259 -3.18 -7.70 11.15
CA ALA A 259 -1.90 -8.39 11.01
C ALA A 259 -1.01 -7.74 9.94
N SER A 260 -1.57 -7.39 8.78
CA SER A 260 -0.83 -6.73 7.70
C SER A 260 -0.40 -5.32 8.09
N SER A 261 -1.28 -4.55 8.72
CA SER A 261 -0.99 -3.18 9.17
C SER A 261 0.10 -3.16 10.25
N ALA A 262 0.03 -4.06 11.23
CA ALA A 262 1.06 -4.18 12.27
C ALA A 262 2.42 -4.51 11.67
N ALA A 263 2.49 -5.52 10.80
CA ALA A 263 3.74 -5.95 10.19
C ALA A 263 4.36 -4.86 9.31
N MET A 264 3.58 -4.30 8.40
CA MET A 264 4.06 -3.26 7.47
C MET A 264 4.29 -1.92 8.19
N GLY A 265 3.44 -1.55 9.14
CA GLY A 265 3.56 -0.31 9.89
C GLY A 265 4.86 -0.25 10.70
N ILE A 266 5.24 -1.33 11.38
CA ILE A 266 6.51 -1.39 12.12
C ILE A 266 7.71 -1.25 11.17
N LEU A 267 7.69 -1.92 10.01
CA LEU A 267 8.77 -1.82 9.03
C LEU A 267 8.86 -0.42 8.41
N LEU A 268 7.74 0.15 8.03
CA LEU A 268 7.67 1.51 7.48
C LEU A 268 8.15 2.54 8.51
N GLN A 269 7.78 2.39 9.80
CA GLN A 269 8.25 3.25 10.88
C GLN A 269 9.79 3.21 11.01
N GLN A 270 10.41 2.09 10.67
CA GLN A 270 11.86 1.90 10.62
C GLN A 270 12.50 2.34 9.29
N GLY A 271 11.74 2.95 8.41
CA GLY A 271 12.20 3.40 7.09
C GLY A 271 12.30 2.28 6.04
N ILE A 272 11.83 1.06 6.32
CA ILE A 272 11.95 -0.10 5.43
C ILE A 272 10.69 -0.26 4.58
N GLY A 273 10.85 -0.28 3.25
CA GLY A 273 9.78 -0.56 2.29
C GLY A 273 9.58 0.54 1.25
N ASP A 274 9.50 0.13 -0.01
CA ASP A 274 9.34 1.01 -1.18
C ASP A 274 8.01 0.81 -1.91
N THR A 275 7.41 -0.37 -1.75
CA THR A 275 6.07 -0.66 -2.23
C THR A 275 5.39 -1.64 -1.29
N ILE A 276 4.07 -1.50 -1.14
CA ILE A 276 3.28 -2.34 -0.22
C ILE A 276 2.10 -2.99 -0.95
N ARG A 277 1.72 -4.19 -0.49
CA ARG A 277 0.50 -4.86 -0.93
C ARG A 277 -0.15 -5.61 0.21
N TYR A 278 -1.41 -5.31 0.50
CA TYR A 278 -2.25 -6.15 1.35
C TYR A 278 -2.64 -7.43 0.63
N SER A 279 -2.66 -8.55 1.34
CA SER A 279 -3.05 -9.87 0.83
C SER A 279 -4.20 -10.40 1.66
N LEU A 280 -5.36 -9.75 1.54
CA LEU A 280 -6.56 -10.15 2.25
C LEU A 280 -7.28 -11.27 1.50
N THR A 281 -7.83 -12.23 2.24
CA THR A 281 -8.81 -13.14 1.69
C THR A 281 -10.13 -12.38 1.55
N PRO A 282 -10.68 -12.17 0.34
CA PRO A 282 -11.93 -11.47 0.17
C PRO A 282 -13.11 -12.30 0.66
N GLU A 283 -14.17 -11.64 1.13
CA GLU A 283 -15.48 -12.28 1.27
C GLU A 283 -15.97 -12.74 -0.10
N PRO A 284 -16.78 -13.80 -0.19
CA PRO A 284 -17.39 -14.21 -1.45
C PRO A 284 -18.16 -13.06 -2.10
N GLY A 285 -17.78 -12.67 -3.34
CA GLY A 285 -18.34 -11.50 -4.01
C GLY A 285 -17.89 -10.15 -3.44
N GLY A 286 -16.95 -10.14 -2.50
CA GLY A 286 -16.48 -8.92 -1.83
C GLY A 286 -15.67 -7.99 -2.74
N ASP A 287 -15.60 -6.73 -2.33
CA ASP A 287 -14.91 -5.67 -3.04
C ASP A 287 -13.38 -5.83 -2.94
N ARG A 288 -12.73 -6.13 -4.07
CA ARG A 288 -11.28 -6.30 -4.14
C ARG A 288 -10.50 -5.00 -3.88
N THR A 289 -11.14 -3.85 -4.03
CA THR A 289 -10.50 -2.54 -3.81
C THR A 289 -10.23 -2.24 -2.34
N VAL A 290 -10.79 -3.00 -1.41
CA VAL A 290 -10.52 -2.90 0.04
C VAL A 290 -9.03 -2.98 0.34
N GLU A 291 -8.27 -3.86 -0.36
CA GLU A 291 -6.81 -3.96 -0.18
C GLU A 291 -6.09 -2.65 -0.51
N VAL A 292 -6.54 -1.95 -1.56
CA VAL A 292 -5.95 -0.68 -2.00
C VAL A 292 -6.25 0.43 -0.98
N ARG A 293 -7.52 0.55 -0.59
CA ARG A 293 -7.94 1.56 0.39
C ARG A 293 -7.25 1.35 1.73
N THR A 294 -7.17 0.11 2.21
CA THR A 294 -6.45 -0.20 3.47
C THR A 294 -4.96 0.15 3.38
N ALA A 295 -4.32 -0.08 2.23
CA ALA A 295 -2.93 0.30 2.02
C ALA A 295 -2.74 1.83 2.06
N GLN A 296 -3.64 2.58 1.44
CA GLN A 296 -3.64 4.04 1.47
C GLN A 296 -3.88 4.57 2.89
N GLU A 297 -4.85 4.01 3.61
CA GLU A 297 -5.13 4.35 5.01
C GLU A 297 -3.93 4.12 5.92
N LEU A 298 -3.21 3.00 5.76
CA LEU A 298 -1.98 2.78 6.51
C LEU A 298 -0.95 3.87 6.26
N LEU A 299 -0.66 4.18 4.99
CA LEU A 299 0.34 5.19 4.62
C LEU A 299 -0.06 6.59 5.07
N GLN A 300 -1.33 6.92 4.98
CA GLN A 300 -1.87 8.21 5.38
C GLN A 300 -1.88 8.38 6.90
N THR A 301 -2.36 7.37 7.64
CA THR A 301 -2.38 7.39 9.11
C THR A 301 -0.99 7.51 9.71
N MET A 302 0.02 6.92 9.06
CA MET A 302 1.43 7.01 9.47
C MET A 302 2.15 8.27 8.95
N GLY A 303 1.48 9.14 8.19
CA GLY A 303 2.06 10.38 7.67
C GLY A 303 3.07 10.21 6.53
N PHE A 304 3.09 9.06 5.85
CA PHE A 304 4.00 8.84 4.70
C PHE A 304 3.48 9.46 3.40
N ARG A 305 2.17 9.44 3.20
CA ARG A 305 1.50 9.95 2.00
C ARG A 305 0.07 10.40 2.34
N THR A 306 -0.47 11.27 1.53
CA THR A 306 -1.89 11.68 1.56
C THR A 306 -2.57 11.23 0.28
N PHE A 307 -3.80 10.74 0.39
CA PHE A 307 -4.58 10.21 -0.73
C PHE A 307 -5.97 10.84 -0.84
N VAL A 308 -6.58 11.12 0.31
CA VAL A 308 -7.90 11.71 0.44
C VAL A 308 -7.92 12.62 1.68
N PRO A 309 -8.77 13.63 1.74
CA PRO A 309 -8.99 14.41 2.95
C PRO A 309 -9.29 13.52 4.16
N LEU A 310 -8.66 13.81 5.29
CA LEU A 310 -8.92 13.11 6.53
C LEU A 310 -10.22 13.61 7.15
N VAL A 311 -11.10 12.69 7.50
CA VAL A 311 -12.31 13.00 8.30
C VAL A 311 -12.14 12.36 9.68
N ALA A 312 -11.80 13.18 10.66
CA ALA A 312 -11.70 12.75 12.05
C ALA A 312 -13.08 12.84 12.73
N ALA A 313 -13.49 11.77 13.39
CA ALA A 313 -14.72 11.74 14.14
C ALA A 313 -14.50 11.13 15.53
N CYS A 314 -15.26 11.60 16.54
CA CYS A 314 -15.17 11.00 17.86
C CYS A 314 -15.81 9.61 17.89
N PRO A 315 -15.38 8.70 18.79
CA PRO A 315 -15.93 7.35 18.86
C PRO A 315 -17.38 7.31 19.39
N GLY A 316 -17.90 8.43 19.92
CA GLY A 316 -19.14 8.48 20.64
C GLY A 316 -19.03 7.91 22.07
N CYS A 317 -19.85 8.41 22.97
CA CYS A 317 -19.91 7.92 24.35
C CYS A 317 -21.30 8.24 24.93
N GLY A 318 -21.54 8.00 26.24
CA GLY A 318 -22.79 8.32 26.90
C GLY A 318 -23.23 9.80 26.86
N ARG A 319 -22.36 10.71 26.39
CA ARG A 319 -22.70 12.12 26.13
C ARG A 319 -23.30 12.36 24.75
N THR A 320 -23.23 11.39 23.85
CA THR A 320 -23.78 11.48 22.50
C THR A 320 -24.67 10.29 22.23
N THR A 321 -25.91 10.38 22.65
CA THR A 321 -26.93 9.33 22.44
C THR A 321 -27.61 9.41 21.08
N SER A 322 -27.36 10.48 20.32
CA SER A 322 -27.84 10.71 18.96
C SER A 322 -26.87 10.17 17.93
N SER A 323 -27.34 9.59 16.81
CA SER A 323 -26.57 9.15 15.67
C SER A 323 -26.14 10.28 14.71
N VAL A 324 -26.63 11.49 14.92
CA VAL A 324 -26.46 12.62 13.97
C VAL A 324 -25.00 12.90 13.62
N PHE A 325 -24.09 12.85 14.60
CA PHE A 325 -22.68 13.09 14.30
C PHE A 325 -22.03 11.93 13.51
N GLN A 326 -22.48 10.70 13.74
CA GLN A 326 -22.02 9.51 12.99
C GLN A 326 -22.51 9.57 11.55
N GLU A 327 -23.77 9.95 11.35
CA GLU A 327 -24.36 10.13 10.03
C GLU A 327 -23.65 11.25 9.28
N LEU A 328 -23.45 12.41 9.91
CA LEU A 328 -22.73 13.53 9.31
C LEU A 328 -21.28 13.14 8.95
N ALA A 329 -20.55 12.48 9.84
CA ALA A 329 -19.17 12.04 9.57
C ALA A 329 -19.12 11.08 8.38
N ARG A 330 -20.02 10.08 8.34
CA ARG A 330 -20.13 9.13 7.23
C ARG A 330 -20.47 9.86 5.92
N ASP A 331 -21.42 10.76 5.94
CA ASP A 331 -21.91 11.46 4.75
C ASP A 331 -20.82 12.38 4.19
N ILE A 332 -20.11 13.11 5.03
CA ILE A 332 -18.94 13.92 4.65
C ILE A 332 -17.83 13.04 4.08
N GLN A 333 -17.48 11.93 4.73
CA GLN A 333 -16.46 11.01 4.24
C GLN A 333 -16.83 10.38 2.89
N THR A 334 -18.09 9.99 2.72
CA THR A 334 -18.58 9.42 1.47
C THR A 334 -18.57 10.45 0.35
N TRP A 335 -19.04 11.67 0.62
CA TRP A 335 -19.03 12.76 -0.34
C TRP A 335 -17.61 13.13 -0.78
N ILE A 336 -16.68 13.31 0.17
CA ILE A 336 -15.27 13.58 -0.12
C ILE A 336 -14.69 12.48 -1.00
N SER A 337 -14.88 11.21 -0.61
CA SER A 337 -14.34 10.07 -1.35
C SER A 337 -14.88 10.00 -2.79
N SER A 338 -16.15 10.31 -2.99
CA SER A 338 -16.78 10.31 -4.31
C SER A 338 -16.34 11.49 -5.18
N SER A 339 -15.96 12.61 -4.58
CA SER A 339 -15.49 13.82 -5.28
C SER A 339 -14.00 13.78 -5.64
N MET A 340 -13.20 12.94 -4.97
CA MET A 340 -11.74 12.88 -5.18
C MET A 340 -11.29 12.64 -6.62
N PRO A 341 -11.94 11.82 -7.46
CA PRO A 341 -11.53 11.64 -8.86
C PRO A 341 -11.55 12.94 -9.67
N GLU A 342 -12.47 13.83 -9.37
CA GLU A 342 -12.56 15.17 -9.97
C GLU A 342 -11.60 16.14 -9.30
N TRP A 343 -11.60 16.20 -7.97
CA TRP A 343 -10.79 17.14 -7.21
C TRP A 343 -9.28 16.98 -7.42
N ARG A 344 -8.79 15.76 -7.63
CA ARG A 344 -7.38 15.53 -7.99
C ARG A 344 -6.95 16.29 -9.24
N ARG A 345 -7.87 16.57 -10.17
CA ARG A 345 -7.59 17.31 -11.40
C ARG A 345 -7.83 18.80 -11.26
N THR A 346 -8.80 19.19 -10.43
CA THR A 346 -9.30 20.57 -10.33
C THR A 346 -8.82 21.30 -9.09
N HIS A 347 -8.47 20.57 -8.01
CA HIS A 347 -8.08 21.10 -6.71
C HIS A 347 -6.81 20.41 -6.19
N PRO A 348 -5.63 20.62 -6.81
CA PRO A 348 -4.39 20.00 -6.38
C PRO A 348 -4.07 20.33 -4.92
N GLY A 349 -3.73 19.31 -4.11
CA GLY A 349 -3.42 19.46 -2.69
C GLY A 349 -4.62 19.26 -1.77
N VAL A 350 -5.85 19.10 -2.30
CA VAL A 350 -7.06 18.88 -1.48
C VAL A 350 -6.97 17.63 -0.61
N GLU A 351 -6.16 16.66 -1.00
CA GLU A 351 -5.88 15.44 -0.21
C GLU A 351 -5.27 15.74 1.16
N ASN A 352 -4.71 16.93 1.36
CA ASN A 352 -4.14 17.35 2.65
C ASN A 352 -5.17 18.01 3.60
N LEU A 353 -6.41 18.17 3.16
CA LEU A 353 -7.47 18.74 3.99
C LEU A 353 -7.82 17.82 5.15
N ASN A 354 -7.93 18.39 6.36
CA ASN A 354 -8.41 17.71 7.56
C ASN A 354 -9.77 18.30 7.97
N VAL A 355 -10.76 17.44 8.07
CA VAL A 355 -12.12 17.76 8.55
C VAL A 355 -12.36 17.05 9.87
N ALA A 356 -12.93 17.74 10.87
CA ALA A 356 -13.30 17.14 12.15
C ALA A 356 -14.82 17.21 12.36
N VAL A 357 -15.42 16.07 12.71
CA VAL A 357 -16.84 15.95 13.07
C VAL A 357 -16.99 15.38 14.47
N MET A 358 -17.25 16.26 15.45
CA MET A 358 -17.26 15.90 16.86
C MET A 358 -18.67 15.91 17.42
N GLY A 359 -18.99 14.95 18.31
CA GLY A 359 -20.36 14.70 18.81
C GLY A 359 -20.73 15.42 20.10
N CYS A 360 -19.82 16.19 20.74
CA CYS A 360 -20.13 16.95 21.95
C CYS A 360 -19.13 18.08 22.18
N ILE A 361 -19.47 19.02 23.08
CA ILE A 361 -18.61 20.18 23.39
C ILE A 361 -17.41 19.87 24.29
N VAL A 362 -17.25 18.66 24.83
CA VAL A 362 -16.18 18.35 25.78
C VAL A 362 -14.82 18.30 25.10
N ASN A 363 -14.65 17.45 24.09
CA ASN A 363 -13.44 17.38 23.28
C ASN A 363 -13.60 18.08 21.92
N GLY A 364 -14.85 18.26 21.49
CA GLY A 364 -15.18 18.76 20.17
C GLY A 364 -14.49 20.07 19.78
N PRO A 365 -14.55 21.13 20.58
CA PRO A 365 -13.86 22.39 20.26
C PRO A 365 -12.35 22.25 20.20
N GLY A 366 -11.74 21.39 21.03
CA GLY A 366 -10.31 21.11 21.02
C GLY A 366 -9.89 20.43 19.72
N GLU A 367 -10.49 19.29 19.41
CA GLU A 367 -10.19 18.53 18.18
C GLU A 367 -10.52 19.33 16.91
N SER A 368 -11.64 20.05 16.89
CA SER A 368 -12.02 20.89 15.75
C SER A 368 -11.04 22.02 15.46
N LYS A 369 -10.26 22.49 16.45
CA LYS A 369 -9.22 23.51 16.26
C LYS A 369 -7.94 22.95 15.61
N HIS A 370 -7.70 21.64 15.74
CA HIS A 370 -6.56 21.01 15.12
C HIS A 370 -6.80 20.62 13.64
N ALA A 371 -8.06 20.63 13.20
CA ALA A 371 -8.43 20.43 11.81
C ALA A 371 -8.44 21.75 11.02
N ASN A 372 -8.36 21.65 9.68
CA ASN A 372 -8.59 22.82 8.82
C ASN A 372 -10.03 23.33 8.97
N ILE A 373 -10.99 22.40 9.01
CA ILE A 373 -12.39 22.70 9.30
C ILE A 373 -12.90 21.68 10.31
N GLY A 374 -13.53 22.16 11.37
CA GLY A 374 -14.15 21.28 12.37
C GLY A 374 -15.49 21.77 12.82
N ILE A 375 -16.40 20.81 13.08
CA ILE A 375 -17.71 21.07 13.70
C ILE A 375 -17.82 20.29 15.00
N SER A 376 -18.32 20.94 16.03
CA SER A 376 -18.64 20.33 17.30
C SER A 376 -20.15 20.30 17.49
N LEU A 377 -20.78 19.15 17.29
CA LEU A 377 -22.22 18.96 17.47
C LEU A 377 -22.59 18.99 18.95
N PRO A 378 -23.82 19.36 19.31
CA PRO A 378 -24.27 19.29 20.68
C PRO A 378 -24.46 17.83 21.13
N GLY A 379 -23.99 17.52 22.31
CA GLY A 379 -24.27 16.26 23.00
C GLY A 379 -25.64 16.23 23.62
N THR A 380 -25.97 15.10 24.27
CA THR A 380 -27.27 14.93 24.98
C THR A 380 -27.38 15.97 26.08
N GLY A 381 -28.50 16.73 26.06
CA GLY A 381 -28.79 17.79 27.04
C GLY A 381 -28.02 19.09 26.81
N GLU A 382 -27.21 19.20 25.77
CA GLU A 382 -26.53 20.44 25.40
C GLU A 382 -27.43 21.36 24.55
N GLN A 383 -27.13 22.63 24.51
CA GLN A 383 -27.82 23.60 23.65
C GLN A 383 -27.69 23.17 22.17
N PRO A 384 -28.78 23.23 21.37
CA PRO A 384 -28.79 22.83 19.97
C PRO A 384 -27.99 23.81 19.07
N ALA A 385 -26.69 23.90 19.31
CA ALA A 385 -25.79 24.83 18.66
C ALA A 385 -24.47 24.12 18.36
N ALA A 386 -24.06 24.14 17.09
CA ALA A 386 -22.86 23.49 16.61
C ALA A 386 -21.81 24.54 16.18
N PRO A 387 -20.84 24.88 17.04
CA PRO A 387 -19.75 25.76 16.64
C PRO A 387 -18.89 25.12 15.54
N VAL A 388 -18.58 25.92 14.51
CA VAL A 388 -17.67 25.57 13.41
C VAL A 388 -16.38 26.34 13.60
N PHE A 389 -15.28 25.64 13.43
CA PHE A 389 -13.93 26.16 13.49
C PHE A 389 -13.27 26.06 12.12
N ILE A 390 -12.56 27.09 11.72
CA ILE A 390 -11.78 27.17 10.49
C ILE A 390 -10.40 27.64 10.88
N ASP A 391 -9.37 26.91 10.49
CA ASP A 391 -7.94 27.20 10.76
C ASP A 391 -7.70 27.56 12.24
N GLY A 392 -8.22 26.72 13.14
CA GLY A 392 -8.06 26.86 14.60
C GLY A 392 -8.94 27.92 15.27
N ARG A 393 -9.74 28.67 14.53
CA ARG A 393 -10.58 29.77 15.08
C ARG A 393 -12.06 29.46 14.91
N LYS A 394 -12.85 29.81 15.94
CA LYS A 394 -14.31 29.71 15.83
C LYS A 394 -14.80 30.71 14.77
N ALA A 395 -15.35 30.23 13.68
CA ALA A 395 -15.85 31.03 12.57
C ALA A 395 -17.33 31.38 12.72
N MET A 396 -18.17 30.38 13.06
CA MET A 396 -19.62 30.55 13.18
C MET A 396 -20.25 29.50 14.08
N THR A 397 -21.57 29.53 14.22
CA THR A 397 -22.33 28.52 14.93
C THR A 397 -23.52 28.14 14.08
N LEU A 398 -23.65 26.87 13.69
CA LEU A 398 -24.75 26.33 12.93
C LEU A 398 -25.89 25.89 13.88
N ARG A 399 -27.11 25.95 13.38
CA ARG A 399 -28.33 25.56 14.11
C ARG A 399 -29.38 25.06 13.12
N GLY A 400 -30.33 24.24 13.60
CA GLY A 400 -31.49 23.82 12.84
C GLY A 400 -31.29 22.58 11.96
N PRO A 401 -32.30 22.23 11.15
CA PRO A 401 -32.35 20.97 10.41
C PRO A 401 -31.41 20.91 9.20
N THR A 402 -30.92 22.03 8.70
CA THR A 402 -30.03 22.13 7.53
C THR A 402 -28.55 22.05 7.90
N LEU A 403 -28.22 21.82 9.17
CA LEU A 403 -26.87 21.86 9.72
C LEU A 403 -25.85 21.02 8.89
N ALA A 404 -26.26 19.83 8.46
CA ALA A 404 -25.36 18.96 7.66
C ALA A 404 -25.05 19.58 6.28
N GLN A 405 -26.06 20.10 5.61
CA GLN A 405 -25.92 20.75 4.30
C GLN A 405 -25.11 22.05 4.40
N ASP A 406 -25.40 22.84 5.44
CA ASP A 406 -24.68 24.08 5.70
C ASP A 406 -23.18 23.80 5.99
N PHE A 407 -22.89 22.75 6.76
CA PHE A 407 -21.50 22.34 7.03
C PHE A 407 -20.80 21.85 5.77
N GLN A 408 -21.47 21.02 4.95
CA GLN A 408 -20.91 20.56 3.67
C GLN A 408 -20.59 21.73 2.73
N LYS A 409 -21.47 22.75 2.69
CA LYS A 409 -21.22 23.96 1.92
C LYS A 409 -19.98 24.71 2.41
N ILE A 410 -19.81 24.86 3.73
CA ILE A 410 -18.62 25.51 4.31
C ILE A 410 -17.34 24.75 3.92
N VAL A 411 -17.36 23.41 3.94
CA VAL A 411 -16.23 22.59 3.51
C VAL A 411 -15.94 22.82 2.03
N LEU A 412 -16.97 22.86 1.18
CA LEU A 412 -16.81 23.13 -0.26
C LEU A 412 -16.22 24.53 -0.51
N ASP A 413 -16.78 25.56 0.13
CA ASP A 413 -16.28 26.95 0.01
C ASP A 413 -14.80 27.05 0.45
N TYR A 414 -14.41 26.30 1.49
CA TYR A 414 -13.01 26.22 1.90
C TYR A 414 -12.13 25.55 0.86
N ILE A 415 -12.59 24.44 0.25
CA ILE A 415 -11.88 23.73 -0.81
C ILE A 415 -11.67 24.64 -2.02
N GLU A 416 -12.73 25.29 -2.50
CA GLU A 416 -12.65 26.23 -3.63
C GLU A 416 -11.67 27.37 -3.35
N LYS A 417 -11.72 27.93 -2.14
CA LYS A 417 -10.85 29.05 -1.76
C LYS A 417 -9.36 28.67 -1.66
N ASN A 418 -9.05 27.48 -1.12
CA ASN A 418 -7.67 27.13 -0.74
C ASN A 418 -7.00 26.19 -1.73
N TYR A 419 -7.77 25.45 -2.54
CA TYR A 419 -7.29 24.45 -3.49
C TYR A 419 -7.81 24.65 -4.92
N GLY A 420 -8.81 25.53 -5.11
CA GLY A 420 -9.30 25.91 -6.44
C GLY A 420 -8.19 26.59 -7.25
N GLN A 421 -8.10 26.29 -8.55
CA GLN A 421 -7.13 26.94 -9.42
C GLN A 421 -7.54 28.42 -9.62
N PRO A 422 -6.68 29.40 -9.34
CA PRO A 422 -6.97 30.80 -9.68
C PRO A 422 -7.03 30.92 -11.20
N GLY A 423 -8.21 31.10 -11.79
CA GLY A 423 -8.34 31.44 -13.22
C GLY A 423 -9.48 30.84 -14.02
N ARG A 424 -10.50 30.19 -13.42
CA ARG A 424 -11.67 29.74 -14.21
C ARG A 424 -12.80 30.78 -14.34
N ASP A 425 -12.85 31.79 -13.51
CA ASP A 425 -13.92 32.81 -13.53
C ASP A 425 -13.67 34.01 -14.47
N ALA A 426 -12.66 33.94 -15.35
CA ALA A 426 -12.35 35.03 -16.29
C ALA A 426 -12.64 34.67 -17.76
N ALA A 427 -13.39 33.61 -18.03
CA ALA A 427 -13.76 33.18 -19.39
C ALA A 427 -15.21 32.69 -19.45
N GLU A 428 -16.19 33.52 -19.05
CA GLU A 428 -17.57 33.52 -19.48
C GLU A 428 -18.04 34.96 -19.81
#